data_8d0f4a5bbb8c3b95c668c989c442f838
#
_entry.id   8d0f4a5bbb8c3b95c668c989c442f838
#
_cell.length_a   1.000
_cell.length_b   1.000
_cell.length_c   1.000
_cell.angle_alpha   90.00
_cell.angle_beta   90.00
_cell.angle_gamma   90.00
#
_symmetry.space_group_name_H-M   'P 1'
#
loop_
_entity.id
_entity.type
_entity.pdbx_description
1 polymer ?
#
loop_
_entity_poly.entity_id
_entity_poly.type
_entity_poly.pdbx_seq_one_letter_code
_entity_poly.pdbx_strand_id
1 'polypeptide(L)'
;SKKVSEEAFEKLGAGVKAFVCEENFQGFQKALKKAGYSCSRLLYSQSVLNYCYAMYLLMYRQGIGEKERESLLSKWITMAMITGHYQSGGESTVQKDYANAQEEGFASYLAQIEELKLTDEFYNNILSEKFTSTTARTAPFLAYVATQCARGVHSLYSDVTIEELYKNKTESYQILPKTYLAKCGYKTREIYGQVANLTYISKETKDIVKRKAPADYREKLEEVIGRESITASLQENGLTEKIFTAGEKDVTKILADRRKQMALEIKEFYKTL
;
A
#
# COMPACT_ATOMS: atom_id res chain seq x y z
N SER A 1 -21.93 17.48 -36.74
CA SER A 1 -21.50 16.16 -36.19
C SER A 1 -20.36 15.64 -37.06
N LYS A 2 -19.13 15.54 -36.50
CA LYS A 2 -18.04 14.83 -37.19
C LYS A 2 -18.46 13.37 -37.32
N LYS A 3 -18.64 12.87 -38.53
CA LYS A 3 -18.78 11.43 -38.78
C LYS A 3 -17.52 10.76 -38.27
N VAL A 4 -17.69 9.87 -37.29
CA VAL A 4 -16.61 8.99 -36.83
C VAL A 4 -16.20 8.15 -38.03
N SER A 5 -14.91 8.12 -38.40
CA SER A 5 -14.45 7.33 -39.53
C SER A 5 -14.66 5.83 -39.24
N GLU A 6 -14.88 5.05 -40.30
CA GLU A 6 -15.06 3.59 -40.19
C GLU A 6 -13.89 2.94 -39.45
N GLU A 7 -12.67 3.39 -39.73
CA GLU A 7 -11.44 2.99 -39.01
C GLU A 7 -11.48 3.27 -37.49
N ALA A 8 -12.00 4.45 -37.11
CA ALA A 8 -12.14 4.79 -35.68
C ALA A 8 -13.18 3.92 -34.98
N PHE A 9 -14.25 3.56 -35.70
CA PHE A 9 -15.27 2.63 -35.18
C PHE A 9 -14.74 1.21 -35.02
N GLU A 10 -13.95 0.70 -35.96
CA GLU A 10 -13.28 -0.60 -35.85
C GLU A 10 -12.29 -0.63 -34.69
N LYS A 11 -11.47 0.43 -34.53
CA LYS A 11 -10.54 0.56 -33.39
C LYS A 11 -11.29 0.58 -32.05
N LEU A 12 -12.40 1.30 -31.98
CA LEU A 12 -13.25 1.32 -30.78
C LEU A 12 -13.81 -0.10 -30.49
N GLY A 13 -14.33 -0.78 -31.51
CA GLY A 13 -14.87 -2.13 -31.39
C GLY A 13 -13.81 -3.13 -30.90
N ALA A 14 -12.59 -3.05 -31.44
CA ALA A 14 -11.47 -3.88 -30.98
C ALA A 14 -11.08 -3.58 -29.50
N GLY A 15 -11.06 -2.29 -29.15
CA GLY A 15 -10.81 -1.86 -27.76
C GLY A 15 -11.86 -2.39 -26.77
N VAL A 16 -13.14 -2.27 -27.13
CA VAL A 16 -14.24 -2.81 -26.30
C VAL A 16 -14.13 -4.32 -26.12
N LYS A 17 -13.88 -5.06 -27.23
CA LYS A 17 -13.69 -6.53 -27.17
C LYS A 17 -12.53 -6.92 -26.24
N ALA A 18 -11.40 -6.22 -26.33
CA ALA A 18 -10.25 -6.45 -25.44
C ALA A 18 -10.59 -6.13 -23.98
N PHE A 19 -11.35 -5.05 -23.74
CA PHE A 19 -11.72 -4.60 -22.39
C PHE A 19 -12.66 -5.59 -21.68
N VAL A 20 -13.62 -6.17 -22.40
CA VAL A 20 -14.60 -7.13 -21.85
C VAL A 20 -14.11 -8.57 -21.90
N CYS A 21 -12.92 -8.84 -22.43
CA CYS A 21 -12.35 -10.18 -22.52
C CYS A 21 -12.03 -10.72 -21.12
N GLU A 22 -12.60 -11.87 -20.78
CA GLU A 22 -12.47 -12.46 -19.45
C GLU A 22 -11.02 -12.79 -19.10
N GLU A 23 -10.25 -13.33 -20.03
CA GLU A 23 -8.84 -13.69 -19.86
C GLU A 23 -7.99 -12.44 -19.53
N ASN A 24 -8.26 -11.32 -20.20
CA ASN A 24 -7.57 -10.07 -19.92
C ASN A 24 -7.90 -9.56 -18.52
N PHE A 25 -9.16 -9.65 -18.12
CA PHE A 25 -9.58 -9.22 -16.79
C PHE A 25 -9.01 -10.13 -15.69
N GLN A 26 -8.98 -11.44 -15.90
CA GLN A 26 -8.34 -12.39 -14.99
C GLN A 26 -6.83 -12.12 -14.84
N GLY A 27 -6.12 -11.85 -15.95
CA GLY A 27 -4.71 -11.48 -15.93
C GLY A 27 -4.46 -10.18 -15.16
N PHE A 28 -5.33 -9.19 -15.34
CA PHE A 28 -5.30 -7.94 -14.55
C PHE A 28 -5.50 -8.21 -13.05
N GLN A 29 -6.45 -9.07 -12.68
CA GLN A 29 -6.70 -9.44 -11.29
C GLN A 29 -5.50 -10.15 -10.65
N LYS A 30 -4.78 -11.01 -11.42
CA LYS A 30 -3.54 -11.66 -10.94
C LYS A 30 -2.49 -10.61 -10.58
N ALA A 31 -2.30 -9.62 -11.44
CA ALA A 31 -1.34 -8.53 -11.18
C ALA A 31 -1.73 -7.67 -9.95
N LEU A 32 -3.04 -7.35 -9.80
CA LEU A 32 -3.54 -6.69 -8.59
C LEU A 32 -3.23 -7.49 -7.33
N LYS A 33 -3.50 -8.80 -7.36
CA LYS A 33 -3.24 -9.70 -6.24
C LYS A 33 -1.74 -9.80 -5.94
N LYS A 34 -0.89 -9.89 -6.97
CA LYS A 34 0.57 -9.89 -6.82
C LYS A 34 1.07 -8.61 -6.16
N ALA A 35 0.49 -7.45 -6.51
CA ALA A 35 0.77 -6.17 -5.87
C ALA A 35 0.14 -6.02 -4.46
N GLY A 36 -0.52 -7.08 -3.94
CA GLY A 36 -1.10 -7.14 -2.61
C GLY A 36 -2.53 -6.63 -2.49
N TYR A 37 -3.14 -6.15 -3.56
CA TYR A 37 -4.53 -5.66 -3.55
C TYR A 37 -5.53 -6.81 -3.60
N SER A 38 -5.59 -7.58 -2.52
CA SER A 38 -6.35 -8.84 -2.43
C SER A 38 -7.85 -8.66 -2.14
N CYS A 39 -8.31 -7.45 -1.88
CA CYS A 39 -9.73 -7.14 -1.67
C CYS A 39 -10.07 -5.70 -2.05
N SER A 40 -11.36 -5.45 -2.33
CA SER A 40 -11.85 -4.13 -2.79
C SER A 40 -11.60 -3.00 -1.78
N ARG A 41 -11.49 -3.28 -0.49
CA ARG A 41 -11.19 -2.26 0.54
C ARG A 41 -9.80 -1.64 0.40
N LEU A 42 -8.85 -2.35 -0.24
CA LEU A 42 -7.51 -1.85 -0.52
C LEU A 42 -7.48 -0.93 -1.75
N LEU A 43 -8.53 -0.92 -2.54
CA LEU A 43 -8.60 -0.12 -3.75
C LEU A 43 -8.97 1.33 -3.41
N TYR A 44 -8.08 2.25 -3.76
CA TYR A 44 -8.26 3.68 -3.46
C TYR A 44 -9.29 4.33 -4.37
N SER A 45 -9.24 4.05 -5.68
CA SER A 45 -10.04 4.72 -6.71
C SER A 45 -10.31 3.79 -7.87
N GLN A 46 -11.59 3.72 -8.29
CA GLN A 46 -11.98 2.97 -9.48
C GLN A 46 -11.34 3.53 -10.76
N SER A 47 -11.21 4.85 -10.87
CA SER A 47 -10.57 5.47 -12.04
C SER A 47 -9.12 5.05 -12.18
N VAL A 48 -8.35 5.03 -11.08
CA VAL A 48 -6.96 4.55 -11.09
C VAL A 48 -6.87 3.11 -11.57
N LEU A 49 -7.79 2.24 -11.16
CA LEU A 49 -7.84 0.85 -11.63
C LEU A 49 -8.12 0.77 -13.12
N ASN A 50 -9.07 1.56 -13.61
CA ASN A 50 -9.39 1.59 -15.05
C ASN A 50 -8.19 2.05 -15.87
N TYR A 51 -7.43 3.03 -15.39
CA TYR A 51 -6.20 3.50 -16.04
C TYR A 51 -5.12 2.41 -16.03
N CYS A 52 -4.94 1.72 -14.92
CA CYS A 52 -4.00 0.60 -14.85
C CYS A 52 -4.44 -0.57 -15.77
N TYR A 53 -5.76 -0.81 -15.90
CA TYR A 53 -6.26 -1.83 -16.83
C TYR A 53 -6.02 -1.43 -18.31
N ALA A 54 -6.16 -0.16 -18.64
CA ALA A 54 -5.79 0.32 -19.98
C ALA A 54 -4.31 0.06 -20.30
N MET A 55 -3.41 0.26 -19.32
CA MET A 55 -1.98 -0.06 -19.46
C MET A 55 -1.74 -1.57 -19.61
N TYR A 56 -2.51 -2.43 -18.90
CA TYR A 56 -2.47 -3.87 -19.08
C TYR A 56 -2.85 -4.29 -20.51
N LEU A 57 -3.92 -3.69 -21.07
CA LEU A 57 -4.38 -3.96 -22.43
C LEU A 57 -3.38 -3.47 -23.48
N LEU A 58 -2.66 -2.38 -23.23
CA LEU A 58 -1.56 -1.92 -24.07
C LEU A 58 -0.44 -2.98 -24.13
N MET A 59 0.00 -3.49 -22.98
CA MET A 59 1.01 -4.55 -22.89
C MET A 59 0.58 -5.83 -23.63
N TYR A 60 -0.72 -6.20 -23.53
CA TYR A 60 -1.29 -7.31 -24.28
C TYR A 60 -1.16 -7.09 -25.80
N ARG A 61 -1.48 -5.89 -26.28
CA ARG A 61 -1.35 -5.51 -27.70
C ARG A 61 0.10 -5.47 -28.18
N GLN A 62 1.04 -5.16 -27.30
CA GLN A 62 2.49 -5.21 -27.57
C GLN A 62 3.05 -6.63 -27.60
N GLY A 63 2.24 -7.66 -27.34
CA GLY A 63 2.65 -9.06 -27.35
C GLY A 63 3.51 -9.47 -26.14
N ILE A 64 3.54 -8.66 -25.07
CA ILE A 64 4.25 -8.98 -23.83
C ILE A 64 3.64 -10.24 -23.21
N GLY A 65 4.45 -11.22 -22.80
CA GLY A 65 4.00 -12.49 -22.21
C GLY A 65 3.24 -12.31 -20.89
N GLU A 66 2.33 -13.24 -20.55
CA GLU A 66 1.42 -13.11 -19.38
C GLU A 66 2.18 -12.87 -18.07
N LYS A 67 3.23 -13.66 -17.78
CA LYS A 67 4.03 -13.52 -16.55
C LYS A 67 4.74 -12.16 -16.46
N GLU A 68 5.24 -11.68 -17.59
CA GLU A 68 5.91 -10.38 -17.66
C GLU A 68 4.90 -9.24 -17.51
N ARG A 69 3.72 -9.33 -18.16
CA ARG A 69 2.62 -8.36 -17.95
C ARG A 69 2.19 -8.30 -16.49
N GLU A 70 2.09 -9.45 -15.81
CA GLU A 70 1.75 -9.51 -14.39
C GLU A 70 2.77 -8.75 -13.55
N SER A 71 4.07 -8.96 -13.78
CA SER A 71 5.14 -8.28 -13.06
C SER A 71 5.16 -6.78 -13.34
N LEU A 72 5.20 -6.39 -14.61
CA LEU A 72 5.24 -4.98 -15.02
C LEU A 72 4.01 -4.21 -14.52
N LEU A 73 2.83 -4.82 -14.59
CA LEU A 73 1.62 -4.18 -14.11
C LEU A 73 1.59 -4.05 -12.59
N SER A 74 2.06 -5.06 -11.85
CA SER A 74 2.14 -5.01 -10.39
C SER A 74 3.03 -3.85 -9.94
N LYS A 75 4.16 -3.64 -10.59
CA LYS A 75 5.02 -2.48 -10.40
C LYS A 75 4.30 -1.16 -10.75
N TRP A 76 3.63 -1.12 -11.89
CA TRP A 76 2.90 0.07 -12.34
C TRP A 76 1.83 0.49 -11.34
N ILE A 77 1.00 -0.46 -10.86
CA ILE A 77 -0.04 -0.21 -9.86
C ILE A 77 0.58 0.33 -8.57
N THR A 78 1.62 -0.33 -8.06
CA THR A 78 2.28 0.10 -6.82
C THR A 78 2.87 1.50 -6.97
N MET A 79 3.60 1.77 -8.06
CA MET A 79 4.14 3.09 -8.39
C MET A 79 3.03 4.16 -8.43
N ALA A 80 1.94 3.88 -9.15
CA ALA A 80 0.84 4.84 -9.30
C ALA A 80 0.18 5.16 -7.95
N MET A 81 0.06 4.18 -7.06
CA MET A 81 -0.54 4.37 -5.74
C MET A 81 0.36 5.17 -4.80
N ILE A 82 1.66 4.85 -4.71
CA ILE A 82 2.56 5.53 -3.76
C ILE A 82 2.96 6.94 -4.21
N THR A 83 3.06 7.18 -5.52
CA THR A 83 3.40 8.50 -6.05
C THR A 83 2.18 9.41 -6.19
N GLY A 84 0.96 8.84 -6.25
CA GLY A 84 -0.25 9.58 -6.59
C GLY A 84 -0.33 9.96 -8.07
N HIS A 85 0.25 9.14 -8.96
CA HIS A 85 0.45 9.41 -10.38
C HIS A 85 -0.81 9.86 -11.12
N TYR A 86 -1.97 9.35 -10.72
CA TYR A 86 -3.26 9.68 -11.33
C TYR A 86 -4.16 10.56 -10.45
N GLN A 87 -3.64 11.16 -9.38
CA GLN A 87 -4.48 11.96 -8.46
C GLN A 87 -4.90 13.31 -9.04
N SER A 88 -4.06 13.91 -9.88
CA SER A 88 -4.34 15.18 -10.54
C SER A 88 -4.30 15.00 -12.04
N GLY A 89 -5.40 15.34 -12.74
CA GLY A 89 -5.46 15.20 -14.20
C GLY A 89 -5.31 13.76 -14.71
N GLY A 90 -5.87 12.79 -14.00
CA GLY A 90 -5.69 11.36 -14.30
C GLY A 90 -5.99 10.97 -15.75
N GLU A 91 -7.03 11.54 -16.36
CA GLU A 91 -7.40 11.30 -17.75
C GLU A 91 -6.30 11.75 -18.74
N SER A 92 -5.79 12.97 -18.57
CA SER A 92 -4.70 13.49 -19.40
C SER A 92 -3.38 12.76 -19.14
N THR A 93 -3.15 12.33 -17.89
CA THR A 93 -1.96 11.57 -17.50
C THR A 93 -1.96 10.20 -18.16
N VAL A 94 -3.07 9.44 -18.07
CA VAL A 94 -3.14 8.12 -18.71
C VAL A 94 -3.03 8.17 -20.24
N GLN A 95 -3.55 9.24 -20.87
CA GLN A 95 -3.38 9.44 -22.32
C GLN A 95 -1.91 9.61 -22.69
N LYS A 96 -1.14 10.40 -21.92
CA LYS A 96 0.30 10.58 -22.11
C LYS A 96 1.06 9.29 -21.85
N ASP A 97 0.77 8.61 -20.73
CA ASP A 97 1.39 7.33 -20.41
C ASP A 97 1.18 6.29 -21.50
N TYR A 98 -0.06 6.21 -22.01
CA TYR A 98 -0.41 5.28 -23.08
C TYR A 98 0.37 5.58 -24.37
N ALA A 99 0.45 6.87 -24.77
CA ALA A 99 1.17 7.29 -25.97
C ALA A 99 2.67 6.99 -25.84
N ASN A 100 3.30 7.38 -24.74
CA ASN A 100 4.72 7.16 -24.51
C ASN A 100 5.05 5.65 -24.41
N ALA A 101 4.27 4.88 -23.64
CA ALA A 101 4.47 3.44 -23.54
C ALA A 101 4.16 2.69 -24.85
N GLN A 102 3.33 3.25 -25.73
CA GLN A 102 3.11 2.70 -27.07
C GLN A 102 4.30 2.94 -27.99
N GLU A 103 4.93 4.12 -27.91
CA GLU A 103 6.07 4.51 -28.74
C GLU A 103 7.37 3.82 -28.29
N GLU A 104 7.66 3.82 -26.99
CA GLU A 104 8.93 3.37 -26.41
C GLU A 104 8.93 1.90 -25.98
N GLY A 105 7.75 1.27 -25.90
CA GLY A 105 7.54 0.00 -25.24
C GLY A 105 7.29 0.16 -23.73
N PHE A 106 6.32 -0.60 -23.18
CA PHE A 106 5.88 -0.42 -21.79
C PHE A 106 7.02 -0.61 -20.77
N ALA A 107 7.86 -1.63 -20.94
CA ALA A 107 8.95 -1.90 -20.00
C ALA A 107 9.97 -0.77 -19.95
N SER A 108 10.35 -0.22 -21.11
CA SER A 108 11.29 0.91 -21.20
C SER A 108 10.68 2.17 -20.58
N TYR A 109 9.41 2.44 -20.85
CA TYR A 109 8.70 3.59 -20.27
C TYR A 109 8.57 3.46 -18.74
N LEU A 110 8.23 2.28 -18.23
CA LEU A 110 8.19 2.03 -16.79
C LEU A 110 9.56 2.31 -16.14
N ALA A 111 10.65 1.82 -16.73
CA ALA A 111 12.00 2.04 -16.19
C ALA A 111 12.35 3.53 -16.09
N GLN A 112 11.99 4.34 -17.09
CA GLN A 112 12.17 5.79 -17.02
C GLN A 112 11.34 6.44 -15.90
N ILE A 113 10.09 6.00 -15.71
CA ILE A 113 9.25 6.50 -14.61
C ILE A 113 9.82 6.09 -13.26
N GLU A 114 10.35 4.86 -13.14
CA GLU A 114 11.03 4.38 -11.92
C GLU A 114 12.24 5.27 -11.58
N GLU A 115 13.12 5.52 -12.54
CA GLU A 115 14.30 6.36 -12.35
C GLU A 115 13.93 7.80 -11.94
N LEU A 116 12.89 8.35 -12.56
CA LEU A 116 12.45 9.72 -12.31
C LEU A 116 11.75 9.88 -10.95
N LYS A 117 10.91 8.91 -10.56
CA LYS A 117 9.97 9.07 -9.44
C LYS A 117 10.31 8.25 -8.20
N LEU A 118 10.95 7.08 -8.35
CA LEU A 118 11.16 6.13 -7.26
C LEU A 118 12.60 6.19 -6.73
N THR A 119 13.11 7.40 -6.54
CA THR A 119 14.44 7.66 -6.02
C THR A 119 14.53 7.35 -4.51
N ASP A 120 15.74 7.24 -3.99
CA ASP A 120 15.98 7.11 -2.54
C ASP A 120 15.40 8.29 -1.77
N GLU A 121 15.48 9.50 -2.32
CA GLU A 121 14.88 10.71 -1.76
C GLU A 121 13.35 10.59 -1.66
N PHE A 122 12.71 10.04 -2.71
CA PHE A 122 11.27 9.81 -2.70
C PHE A 122 10.86 8.90 -1.52
N TYR A 123 11.53 7.77 -1.33
CA TYR A 123 11.16 6.83 -0.25
C TYR A 123 11.50 7.40 1.13
N ASN A 124 12.69 7.95 1.30
CA ASN A 124 13.17 8.39 2.61
C ASN A 124 12.42 9.61 3.14
N ASN A 125 12.03 10.53 2.27
CA ASN A 125 11.46 11.82 2.66
C ASN A 125 10.02 11.98 2.16
N ILE A 126 9.75 11.86 0.85
CA ILE A 126 8.43 12.18 0.30
C ILE A 126 7.37 11.14 0.72
N LEU A 127 7.66 9.85 0.53
CA LEU A 127 6.71 8.79 0.88
C LEU A 127 6.55 8.65 2.39
N SER A 128 7.65 8.72 3.16
CA SER A 128 7.59 8.64 4.61
C SER A 128 6.72 9.75 5.22
N GLU A 129 6.79 10.99 4.70
CA GLU A 129 5.96 12.09 5.17
C GLU A 129 4.46 11.91 4.83
N LYS A 130 4.10 11.16 3.78
CA LYS A 130 2.69 10.84 3.48
C LYS A 130 2.03 10.02 4.59
N PHE A 131 2.79 9.31 5.42
CA PHE A 131 2.28 8.56 6.57
C PHE A 131 2.02 9.42 7.82
N THR A 132 2.22 10.72 7.76
CA THR A 132 1.70 11.69 8.76
C THR A 132 0.19 11.88 8.63
N SER A 133 -0.41 11.49 7.51
CA SER A 133 -1.85 11.60 7.29
C SER A 133 -2.65 10.98 8.43
N THR A 134 -3.75 11.63 8.80
CA THR A 134 -4.71 11.12 9.79
C THR A 134 -5.89 10.38 9.15
N THR A 135 -5.81 10.10 7.86
CA THR A 135 -6.83 9.42 7.07
C THR A 135 -6.30 8.07 6.59
N ALA A 136 -6.85 6.98 7.10
CA ALA A 136 -6.45 5.62 6.75
C ALA A 136 -6.81 5.19 5.30
N ARG A 137 -7.54 6.01 4.56
CA ARG A 137 -7.90 5.77 3.16
C ARG A 137 -7.07 6.61 2.18
N THR A 138 -5.80 6.85 2.48
CA THR A 138 -4.88 7.43 1.50
C THR A 138 -4.25 6.33 0.64
N ALA A 139 -3.97 6.62 -0.63
CA ALA A 139 -3.36 5.66 -1.54
C ALA A 139 -2.01 5.12 -1.01
N PRO A 140 -1.09 5.93 -0.44
CA PRO A 140 0.14 5.42 0.15
C PRO A 140 -0.09 4.47 1.34
N PHE A 141 -1.03 4.76 2.24
CA PHE A 141 -1.31 3.86 3.36
C PHE A 141 -1.96 2.55 2.90
N LEU A 142 -2.87 2.60 1.94
CA LEU A 142 -3.45 1.40 1.35
C LEU A 142 -2.39 0.57 0.60
N ALA A 143 -1.41 1.21 -0.04
CA ALA A 143 -0.27 0.52 -0.66
C ALA A 143 0.62 -0.17 0.41
N TYR A 144 0.83 0.45 1.57
CA TYR A 144 1.52 -0.17 2.69
C TYR A 144 0.78 -1.43 3.19
N VAL A 145 -0.54 -1.32 3.42
CA VAL A 145 -1.34 -2.48 3.83
C VAL A 145 -1.34 -3.58 2.75
N ALA A 146 -1.41 -3.21 1.46
CA ALA A 146 -1.29 -4.15 0.35
C ALA A 146 0.08 -4.85 0.36
N THR A 147 1.17 -4.13 0.62
CA THR A 147 2.51 -4.69 0.79
C THR A 147 2.54 -5.73 1.93
N GLN A 148 1.93 -5.42 3.07
CA GLN A 148 1.83 -6.38 4.18
C GLN A 148 1.02 -7.62 3.79
N CYS A 149 -0.11 -7.45 3.08
CA CYS A 149 -0.92 -8.57 2.57
C CYS A 149 -0.11 -9.47 1.62
N ALA A 150 0.59 -8.88 0.64
CA ALA A 150 1.39 -9.63 -0.33
C ALA A 150 2.53 -10.42 0.32
N ARG A 151 3.13 -9.88 1.36
CA ARG A 151 4.22 -10.50 2.12
C ARG A 151 3.74 -11.50 3.18
N GLY A 152 2.43 -11.66 3.37
CA GLY A 152 1.87 -12.53 4.40
C GLY A 152 2.20 -12.09 5.83
N VAL A 153 2.38 -10.80 6.06
CA VAL A 153 2.73 -10.24 7.37
C VAL A 153 1.66 -10.57 8.41
N HIS A 154 2.10 -11.08 9.56
CA HIS A 154 1.21 -11.36 10.70
C HIS A 154 0.83 -10.07 11.42
N SER A 155 -0.35 -10.05 11.97
CA SER A 155 -0.82 -8.94 12.78
C SER A 155 -0.02 -8.82 14.08
N LEU A 156 0.05 -7.63 14.62
CA LEU A 156 0.87 -7.36 15.80
C LEU A 156 0.47 -8.29 16.97
N TYR A 157 1.43 -9.09 17.44
CA TYR A 157 1.31 -10.07 18.55
C TYR A 157 0.35 -11.24 18.27
N SER A 158 0.20 -11.67 17.03
CA SER A 158 -0.72 -12.75 16.66
C SER A 158 -0.22 -13.48 15.41
N ASP A 159 -0.61 -14.74 15.23
CA ASP A 159 -0.36 -15.53 14.02
C ASP A 159 -1.40 -15.29 12.91
N VAL A 160 -2.41 -14.45 13.17
CA VAL A 160 -3.41 -14.06 12.15
C VAL A 160 -2.81 -13.03 11.22
N THR A 161 -2.92 -13.21 9.91
CA THR A 161 -2.35 -12.29 8.93
C THR A 161 -3.10 -10.96 8.84
N ILE A 162 -2.38 -9.90 8.46
CA ILE A 162 -2.99 -8.59 8.15
C ILE A 162 -4.07 -8.73 7.07
N GLU A 163 -3.84 -9.60 6.08
CA GLU A 163 -4.81 -9.84 5.00
C GLU A 163 -6.14 -10.38 5.53
N GLU A 164 -6.11 -11.38 6.41
CA GLU A 164 -7.31 -11.96 7.03
C GLU A 164 -8.08 -10.92 7.85
N LEU A 165 -7.39 -10.17 8.70
CA LEU A 165 -8.02 -9.12 9.51
C LEU A 165 -8.63 -8.03 8.63
N TYR A 166 -7.94 -7.65 7.55
CA TYR A 166 -8.42 -6.61 6.64
C TYR A 166 -9.65 -7.07 5.84
N LYS A 167 -9.66 -8.30 5.33
CA LYS A 167 -10.81 -8.93 4.66
C LYS A 167 -12.02 -9.05 5.60
N ASN A 168 -11.78 -9.38 6.87
CA ASN A 168 -12.81 -9.49 7.91
C ASN A 168 -13.27 -8.13 8.47
N LYS A 169 -12.87 -7.02 7.84
CA LYS A 169 -13.25 -5.65 8.21
C LYS A 169 -12.88 -5.29 9.65
N THR A 170 -11.80 -5.87 10.17
CA THR A 170 -11.26 -5.51 11.49
C THR A 170 -10.91 -4.02 11.51
N GLU A 171 -11.23 -3.35 12.58
CA GLU A 171 -10.88 -1.94 12.79
C GLU A 171 -9.38 -1.80 13.08
N SER A 172 -8.79 -0.70 12.61
CA SER A 172 -7.41 -0.37 12.94
C SER A 172 -7.24 -0.08 14.43
N TYR A 173 -6.08 -0.43 14.95
CA TYR A 173 -5.68 -0.23 16.33
C TYR A 173 -4.57 0.82 16.44
N GLN A 174 -4.61 1.70 17.46
CA GLN A 174 -3.54 2.66 17.75
C GLN A 174 -2.45 1.98 18.58
N ILE A 175 -1.23 1.91 18.04
CA ILE A 175 -0.05 1.34 18.71
C ILE A 175 0.24 2.11 20.01
N LEU A 176 0.24 3.43 19.91
CA LEU A 176 0.30 4.34 21.03
C LEU A 176 -1.10 4.96 21.22
N PRO A 177 -1.87 4.49 22.24
CA PRO A 177 -3.24 4.94 22.41
C PRO A 177 -3.37 6.44 22.67
N LYS A 178 -4.44 7.06 22.14
CA LYS A 178 -4.72 8.48 22.35
C LYS A 178 -4.66 8.92 23.84
N THR A 179 -5.16 8.07 24.74
CA THR A 179 -5.14 8.36 26.19
C THR A 179 -3.74 8.40 26.77
N TYR A 180 -2.85 7.52 26.29
CA TYR A 180 -1.44 7.54 26.63
C TYR A 180 -0.73 8.76 26.06
N LEU A 181 -0.92 9.03 24.76
CA LEU A 181 -0.31 10.19 24.11
C LEU A 181 -0.74 11.52 24.74
N ALA A 182 -2.01 11.62 25.17
CA ALA A 182 -2.50 12.80 25.89
C ALA A 182 -1.79 13.03 27.25
N LYS A 183 -1.44 11.95 27.96
CA LYS A 183 -0.63 12.00 29.20
C LYS A 183 0.80 12.45 28.92
N CYS A 184 1.36 12.08 27.76
CA CYS A 184 2.66 12.52 27.26
C CYS A 184 2.64 13.94 26.64
N GLY A 185 1.55 14.70 26.76
CA GLY A 185 1.43 16.06 26.23
C GLY A 185 0.95 16.14 24.77
N TYR A 186 0.82 15.03 24.05
CA TYR A 186 0.41 14.98 22.63
C TYR A 186 -1.12 14.85 22.48
N LYS A 187 -1.81 15.99 22.44
CA LYS A 187 -3.28 16.03 22.42
C LYS A 187 -3.88 16.24 21.03
N THR A 188 -3.05 16.60 20.03
CA THR A 188 -3.52 16.92 18.68
C THR A 188 -3.68 15.69 17.81
N ARG A 189 -4.68 15.73 16.90
CA ARG A 189 -4.97 14.62 16.00
C ARG A 189 -3.80 14.34 15.05
N GLU A 190 -3.07 15.35 14.67
CA GLU A 190 -1.88 15.29 13.81
C GLU A 190 -0.79 14.35 14.37
N ILE A 191 -0.79 14.10 15.69
CA ILE A 191 0.12 13.15 16.32
C ILE A 191 -0.56 11.81 16.57
N TYR A 192 -1.62 11.76 17.38
CA TYR A 192 -2.21 10.49 17.74
C TYR A 192 -2.96 9.78 16.58
N GLY A 193 -3.40 10.52 15.59
CA GLY A 193 -4.18 10.04 14.45
C GLY A 193 -3.37 9.65 13.22
N GLN A 194 -2.04 9.81 13.23
CA GLN A 194 -1.21 9.44 12.08
C GLN A 194 -1.41 7.97 11.70
N VAL A 195 -1.44 7.68 10.39
CA VAL A 195 -1.51 6.29 9.93
C VAL A 195 -0.27 5.49 10.34
N ALA A 196 0.86 6.14 10.59
CA ALA A 196 2.02 5.53 11.21
C ALA A 196 1.77 5.03 12.64
N ASN A 197 0.74 5.51 13.33
CA ASN A 197 0.30 5.02 14.64
C ASN A 197 -0.77 3.91 14.53
N LEU A 198 -1.11 3.47 13.32
CA LEU A 198 -2.14 2.47 13.10
C LEU A 198 -1.53 1.11 12.73
N THR A 199 -2.15 0.06 13.22
CA THR A 199 -1.93 -1.34 12.81
C THR A 199 -3.24 -2.11 12.89
N TYR A 200 -3.20 -3.41 12.60
CA TYR A 200 -4.31 -4.33 12.82
C TYR A 200 -3.91 -5.37 13.85
N ILE A 201 -4.82 -5.74 14.74
CA ILE A 201 -4.60 -6.75 15.77
C ILE A 201 -5.80 -7.71 15.83
N SER A 202 -5.54 -8.94 16.20
CA SER A 202 -6.60 -9.94 16.43
C SER A 202 -7.48 -9.55 17.64
N LYS A 203 -8.62 -10.21 17.75
CA LYS A 203 -9.52 -10.00 18.91
C LYS A 203 -8.84 -10.41 20.21
N GLU A 204 -8.15 -11.52 20.21
CA GLU A 204 -7.41 -12.07 21.34
C GLU A 204 -6.33 -11.09 21.81
N THR A 205 -5.54 -10.56 20.87
CA THR A 205 -4.55 -9.52 21.18
C THR A 205 -5.23 -8.27 21.76
N LYS A 206 -6.37 -7.85 21.19
CA LYS A 206 -7.12 -6.67 21.67
C LYS A 206 -7.58 -6.83 23.12
N ASP A 207 -7.95 -8.06 23.51
CA ASP A 207 -8.36 -8.35 24.89
C ASP A 207 -7.19 -8.28 25.89
N ILE A 208 -5.96 -8.52 25.44
CA ILE A 208 -4.73 -8.36 26.25
C ILE A 208 -4.34 -6.89 26.36
N VAL A 209 -4.14 -6.22 25.21
CA VAL A 209 -3.57 -4.87 25.15
C VAL A 209 -4.60 -3.77 25.49
N LYS A 210 -5.87 -3.99 25.17
CA LYS A 210 -6.97 -3.03 25.40
C LYS A 210 -6.59 -1.65 24.84
N ARG A 211 -6.71 -0.60 25.66
CA ARG A 211 -6.26 0.77 25.36
C ARG A 211 -5.20 1.23 26.36
N LYS A 212 -4.37 0.29 26.81
CA LYS A 212 -3.29 0.55 27.75
C LYS A 212 -2.05 1.07 27.03
N ALA A 213 -1.19 1.78 27.77
CA ALA A 213 0.13 2.08 27.25
C ALA A 213 0.93 0.79 26.99
N PRO A 214 1.85 0.76 26.02
CA PRO A 214 2.62 -0.45 25.71
C PRO A 214 3.35 -1.04 26.92
N ALA A 215 3.91 -0.22 27.80
CA ALA A 215 4.55 -0.66 29.05
C ALA A 215 3.60 -1.42 29.98
N ASP A 216 2.31 -1.03 30.00
CA ASP A 216 1.33 -1.56 30.97
C ASP A 216 0.81 -2.97 30.60
N TYR A 217 1.04 -3.43 29.38
CA TYR A 217 0.60 -4.77 28.93
C TYR A 217 1.76 -5.71 28.58
N ARG A 218 3.01 -5.21 28.64
CA ARG A 218 4.20 -5.97 28.24
C ARG A 218 4.33 -7.29 28.97
N GLU A 219 4.30 -7.27 30.31
CA GLU A 219 4.47 -8.44 31.15
C GLU A 219 3.41 -9.53 30.82
N LYS A 220 2.15 -9.11 30.74
CA LYS A 220 1.07 -10.04 30.38
C LYS A 220 1.22 -10.60 28.97
N LEU A 221 1.74 -9.82 28.04
CA LEU A 221 1.99 -10.27 26.68
C LEU A 221 3.15 -11.27 26.62
N GLU A 222 4.23 -11.03 27.40
CA GLU A 222 5.37 -11.96 27.55
C GLU A 222 4.92 -13.32 28.14
N GLU A 223 3.99 -13.32 29.10
CA GLU A 223 3.41 -14.53 29.65
C GLU A 223 2.61 -15.36 28.61
N VAL A 224 1.93 -14.69 27.68
CA VAL A 224 1.05 -15.35 26.70
C VAL A 224 1.79 -15.86 25.48
N ILE A 225 2.68 -15.08 24.89
CA ILE A 225 3.32 -15.41 23.61
C ILE A 225 4.86 -15.53 23.69
N GLY A 226 5.46 -15.17 24.81
CA GLY A 226 6.91 -15.18 25.00
C GLY A 226 7.62 -13.98 24.40
N ARG A 227 8.79 -13.67 24.95
CA ARG A 227 9.56 -12.46 24.59
C ARG A 227 10.08 -12.49 23.14
N GLU A 228 10.54 -13.65 22.69
CA GLU A 228 11.08 -13.80 21.32
C GLU A 228 10.01 -13.54 20.27
N SER A 229 8.78 -14.07 20.48
CA SER A 229 7.64 -13.84 19.60
C SER A 229 7.23 -12.37 19.56
N ILE A 230 7.32 -11.65 20.70
CA ILE A 230 7.06 -10.20 20.74
C ILE A 230 8.08 -9.47 19.89
N THR A 231 9.37 -9.75 20.05
CA THR A 231 10.44 -9.09 19.29
C THR A 231 10.29 -9.34 17.79
N ALA A 232 10.02 -10.58 17.38
CA ALA A 232 9.78 -10.94 15.98
C ALA A 232 8.56 -10.20 15.41
N SER A 233 7.43 -10.20 16.16
CA SER A 233 6.20 -9.52 15.75
C SER A 233 6.37 -8.00 15.62
N LEU A 234 7.12 -7.38 16.52
CA LEU A 234 7.45 -5.94 16.41
C LEU A 234 8.24 -5.65 15.14
N GLN A 235 9.29 -6.42 14.86
CA GLN A 235 10.13 -6.26 13.68
C GLN A 235 9.33 -6.44 12.39
N GLU A 236 8.49 -7.47 12.33
CA GLU A 236 7.61 -7.74 11.18
C GLU A 236 6.63 -6.59 10.91
N ASN A 237 6.23 -5.84 11.95
CA ASN A 237 5.33 -4.71 11.87
C ASN A 237 6.02 -3.34 11.85
N GLY A 238 7.32 -3.30 11.56
CA GLY A 238 8.09 -2.06 11.47
C GLY A 238 8.25 -1.30 12.81
N LEU A 239 8.29 -2.04 13.92
CA LEU A 239 8.38 -1.53 15.27
C LEU A 239 9.62 -2.09 16.00
N THR A 240 9.94 -1.50 17.13
CA THR A 240 11.01 -1.96 18.03
C THR A 240 10.54 -1.99 19.47
N GLU A 241 11.27 -2.67 20.36
CA GLU A 241 10.97 -2.73 21.81
C GLU A 241 10.94 -1.34 22.47
N LYS A 242 11.44 -0.29 21.81
CA LYS A 242 11.35 1.09 22.29
C LYS A 242 9.92 1.54 22.59
N ILE A 243 8.92 0.93 21.95
CA ILE A 243 7.50 1.25 22.25
C ILE A 243 7.13 0.96 23.71
N PHE A 244 7.77 -0.01 24.36
CA PHE A 244 7.50 -0.39 25.76
C PHE A 244 8.18 0.54 26.78
N THR A 245 9.23 1.23 26.37
CA THR A 245 10.00 2.15 27.26
C THR A 245 9.81 3.60 26.88
N ALA A 246 8.97 3.88 25.87
CA ALA A 246 8.77 5.21 25.36
C ALA A 246 8.24 6.17 26.44
N GLY A 247 8.94 7.25 26.65
CA GLY A 247 8.49 8.40 27.42
C GLY A 247 7.96 9.53 26.53
N GLU A 248 7.63 10.64 27.16
CA GLU A 248 7.11 11.83 26.45
C GLU A 248 7.99 12.26 25.27
N LYS A 249 9.31 12.26 25.45
CA LYS A 249 10.28 12.73 24.44
C LYS A 249 10.48 11.75 23.26
N ASP A 250 10.03 10.51 23.38
CA ASP A 250 10.32 9.46 22.40
C ASP A 250 9.22 9.29 21.36
N VAL A 251 8.01 9.74 21.65
CA VAL A 251 6.80 9.53 20.79
C VAL A 251 7.03 9.99 19.36
N THR A 252 7.48 11.22 19.16
CA THR A 252 7.68 11.79 17.82
C THR A 252 8.73 11.03 17.03
N LYS A 253 9.80 10.59 17.72
CA LYS A 253 10.87 9.79 17.11
C LYS A 253 10.37 8.40 16.72
N ILE A 254 9.62 7.71 17.59
CA ILE A 254 9.05 6.39 17.29
C ILE A 254 8.15 6.46 16.05
N LEU A 255 7.28 7.47 15.97
CA LEU A 255 6.40 7.65 14.81
C LEU A 255 7.19 8.00 13.55
N ALA A 256 8.24 8.82 13.66
CA ALA A 256 9.11 9.16 12.53
C ALA A 256 9.89 7.93 12.02
N ASP A 257 10.48 7.15 12.92
CA ASP A 257 11.21 5.93 12.59
C ASP A 257 10.25 4.92 11.90
N ARG A 258 9.03 4.77 12.41
CA ARG A 258 8.04 3.91 11.79
C ARG A 258 7.62 4.37 10.40
N ARG A 259 7.41 5.68 10.18
CA ARG A 259 7.10 6.20 8.83
C ARG A 259 8.19 5.82 7.82
N LYS A 260 9.45 5.94 8.21
CA LYS A 260 10.59 5.53 7.37
C LYS A 260 10.59 4.03 7.11
N GLN A 261 10.32 3.23 8.15
CA GLN A 261 10.24 1.77 8.01
C GLN A 261 9.11 1.35 7.06
N MET A 262 7.92 1.96 7.16
CA MET A 262 6.80 1.70 6.25
C MET A 262 7.17 2.01 4.78
N ALA A 263 7.87 3.12 4.55
CA ALA A 263 8.33 3.47 3.20
C ALA A 263 9.39 2.50 2.68
N LEU A 264 10.31 2.07 3.55
CA LEU A 264 11.34 1.09 3.23
C LEU A 264 10.74 -0.29 2.89
N GLU A 265 9.76 -0.74 3.64
CA GLU A 265 9.06 -2.01 3.37
C GLU A 265 8.39 -2.01 1.99
N ILE A 266 7.75 -0.91 1.61
CA ILE A 266 7.20 -0.75 0.26
C ILE A 266 8.32 -0.78 -0.79
N LYS A 267 9.45 -0.09 -0.55
CA LYS A 267 10.59 -0.07 -1.45
C LYS A 267 11.15 -1.47 -1.70
N GLU A 268 11.38 -2.22 -0.63
CA GLU A 268 11.92 -3.58 -0.74
C GLU A 268 10.92 -4.54 -1.40
N PHE A 269 9.64 -4.42 -1.08
CA PHE A 269 8.60 -5.19 -1.77
C PHE A 269 8.52 -4.86 -3.26
N TYR A 270 8.58 -3.58 -3.62
CA TYR A 270 8.56 -3.14 -5.03
C TYR A 270 9.66 -3.80 -5.88
N LYS A 271 10.84 -3.99 -5.31
CA LYS A 271 11.96 -4.68 -5.99
C LYS A 271 11.68 -6.15 -6.29
N THR A 272 10.73 -6.77 -5.59
CA THR A 272 10.38 -8.19 -5.77
C THR A 272 9.27 -8.41 -6.80
N LEU A 273 8.62 -7.36 -7.24
CA LEU A 273 7.57 -7.40 -8.27
C LEU A 273 8.14 -7.55 -9.67
#